data_e33d1f4365c417e49b53a445020f8a2e
#
_entry.id   e33d1f4365c417e49b53a445020f8a2e
#
_cell.length_a   1.000
_cell.length_b   1.000
_cell.length_c   1.000
_cell.angle_alpha   90.00
_cell.angle_beta   90.00
_cell.angle_gamma   90.00
#
_symmetry.space_group_name_H-M   'P 1'
#
loop_
_entity.id
_entity.type
_entity.pdbx_description
1 polymer ?
#
loop_
_entity_poly.entity_id
_entity_poly.type
_entity_poly.pdbx_seq_one_letter_code
_entity_poly.pdbx_strand_id
1 'polypeptide(L)'
;MSTRLEQVYPDVAAGLQALPLDRQSRLVQQVALDAARSTGLPAPPPGRDLAEWSDAVDSQGWSRDAEGEWRQAEDDFARARAAAALCHASQTPSRTDAAEDSLYESIAALGLDAVVEQLDPGM
;
A
#
# COMPACT_ATOMS: atom_id res chain seq x y z
N MET A 1 10.25 16.82 4.58
CA MET A 1 8.80 16.81 4.36
C MET A 1 8.19 15.56 4.97
N SER A 2 7.03 15.69 5.58
CA SER A 2 6.34 14.55 6.17
C SER A 2 5.66 13.70 5.08
N THR A 3 5.72 12.38 5.25
CA THR A 3 4.96 11.46 4.39
C THR A 3 3.48 11.51 4.77
N ARG A 4 2.62 10.95 3.91
CA ARG A 4 1.20 10.80 4.22
C ARG A 4 0.99 9.97 5.47
N LEU A 5 1.82 8.92 5.64
CA LEU A 5 1.75 8.08 6.84
C LEU A 5 1.99 8.90 8.11
N GLU A 6 3.01 9.74 8.11
CA GLU A 6 3.31 10.60 9.26
C GLU A 6 2.18 11.60 9.55
N GLN A 7 1.53 12.11 8.52
CA GLN A 7 0.46 13.10 8.67
C GLN A 7 -0.84 12.48 9.18
N VAL A 8 -1.18 11.29 8.72
CA VAL A 8 -2.47 10.64 9.02
C VAL A 8 -2.37 9.65 10.18
N TYR A 9 -1.26 8.90 10.23
CA TYR A 9 -1.04 7.84 11.23
C TYR A 9 0.34 7.99 11.86
N PRO A 10 0.58 9.06 12.62
CA PRO A 10 1.93 9.33 13.16
C PRO A 10 2.46 8.22 14.06
N ASP A 11 1.60 7.53 14.82
CA ASP A 11 2.02 6.43 15.69
C ASP A 11 2.49 5.21 14.88
N VAL A 12 1.83 4.94 13.75
CA VAL A 12 2.23 3.87 12.84
C VAL A 12 3.58 4.21 12.19
N ALA A 13 3.75 5.44 11.76
CA ALA A 13 5.01 5.92 11.18
C ALA A 13 6.16 5.79 12.20
N ALA A 14 5.93 6.19 13.45
CA ALA A 14 6.92 6.07 14.51
C ALA A 14 7.29 4.60 14.77
N GLY A 15 6.30 3.70 14.79
CA GLY A 15 6.55 2.26 14.96
C GLY A 15 7.39 1.68 13.83
N LEU A 16 7.12 2.06 12.60
CA LEU A 16 7.90 1.63 11.44
C LEU A 16 9.33 2.17 11.52
N GLN A 17 9.48 3.46 11.80
CA GLN A 17 10.78 4.12 11.88
C GLN A 17 11.67 3.56 12.98
N ALA A 18 11.08 2.98 14.04
CA ALA A 18 11.82 2.33 15.12
C ALA A 18 12.50 1.02 14.71
N LEU A 19 12.10 0.45 13.56
CA LEU A 19 12.69 -0.79 13.06
C LEU A 19 13.95 -0.51 12.23
N PRO A 20 14.93 -1.44 12.23
CA PRO A 20 16.06 -1.36 11.28
C PRO A 20 15.57 -1.36 9.83
N LEU A 21 16.34 -0.75 8.93
CA LEU A 21 15.95 -0.57 7.52
C LEU A 21 15.61 -1.89 6.82
N ASP A 22 16.38 -2.94 7.08
CA ASP A 22 16.12 -4.27 6.48
C ASP A 22 14.81 -4.87 6.98
N ARG A 23 14.46 -4.63 8.24
CA ARG A 23 13.20 -5.06 8.82
C ARG A 23 12.01 -4.26 8.29
N GLN A 24 12.19 -2.94 8.12
CA GLN A 24 11.18 -2.09 7.50
C GLN A 24 10.85 -2.61 6.10
N SER A 25 11.88 -2.89 5.30
CA SER A 25 11.72 -3.39 3.94
C SER A 25 10.94 -4.71 3.92
N ARG A 26 11.34 -5.68 4.74
CA ARG A 26 10.67 -6.98 4.80
C ARG A 26 9.23 -6.86 5.28
N LEU A 27 8.98 -6.02 6.28
CA LEU A 27 7.65 -5.82 6.83
C LEU A 27 6.71 -5.24 5.77
N VAL A 28 7.12 -4.16 5.10
CA VAL A 28 6.23 -3.51 4.11
C VAL A 28 6.00 -4.39 2.89
N GLN A 29 6.99 -5.18 2.49
CA GLN A 29 6.82 -6.16 1.41
C GLN A 29 5.81 -7.24 1.81
N GLN A 30 5.89 -7.75 3.03
CA GLN A 30 4.95 -8.75 3.54
C GLN A 30 3.52 -8.18 3.63
N VAL A 31 3.38 -6.97 4.17
CA VAL A 31 2.08 -6.31 4.29
C VAL A 31 1.47 -6.04 2.90
N ALA A 32 2.28 -5.59 1.95
CA ALA A 32 1.82 -5.35 0.58
C ALA A 32 1.37 -6.64 -0.10
N LEU A 33 2.08 -7.75 0.12
CA LEU A 33 1.67 -9.07 -0.40
C LEU A 33 0.35 -9.52 0.22
N ASP A 34 0.17 -9.31 1.51
CA ASP A 34 -1.10 -9.64 2.18
C ASP A 34 -2.24 -8.79 1.63
N ALA A 35 -1.99 -7.51 1.35
CA ALA A 35 -2.97 -6.64 0.72
C ALA A 35 -3.36 -7.15 -0.66
N ALA A 36 -2.39 -7.59 -1.46
CA ALA A 36 -2.65 -8.16 -2.78
C ALA A 36 -3.51 -9.42 -2.69
N ARG A 37 -3.20 -10.32 -1.76
CA ARG A 37 -3.96 -11.56 -1.55
C ARG A 37 -5.38 -11.27 -1.08
N SER A 38 -5.53 -10.39 -0.11
CA SER A 38 -6.83 -10.07 0.50
C SER A 38 -7.77 -9.39 -0.48
N THR A 39 -7.26 -8.62 -1.41
CA THR A 39 -8.06 -7.89 -2.39
C THR A 39 -8.29 -8.66 -3.69
N GLY A 40 -7.66 -9.82 -3.86
CA GLY A 40 -7.73 -10.60 -5.08
C GLY A 40 -6.94 -10.00 -6.24
N LEU A 41 -5.95 -9.18 -5.94
CA LEU A 41 -5.09 -8.56 -6.95
C LEU A 41 -4.25 -9.64 -7.64
N PRO A 42 -4.29 -9.75 -8.99
CA PRO A 42 -3.42 -10.70 -9.70
C PRO A 42 -1.96 -10.24 -9.65
N ALA A 43 -1.04 -11.19 -9.78
CA ALA A 43 0.38 -10.89 -9.82
C ALA A 43 0.70 -9.99 -11.03
N PRO A 44 1.68 -9.05 -10.89
CA PRO A 44 2.08 -8.23 -12.02
C PRO A 44 2.70 -9.08 -13.12
N PRO A 45 2.46 -8.74 -14.41
CA PRO A 45 3.08 -9.48 -15.51
C PRO A 45 4.61 -9.39 -15.48
N PRO A 46 5.31 -10.48 -15.80
CA PRO A 46 6.77 -10.47 -15.83
C PRO A 46 7.31 -9.41 -16.79
N GLY A 47 8.37 -8.70 -16.37
CA GLY A 47 9.03 -7.70 -17.21
C GLY A 47 8.30 -6.38 -17.34
N ARG A 48 7.13 -6.24 -16.74
CA ARG A 48 6.39 -4.98 -16.78
C ARG A 48 6.83 -4.06 -15.64
N ASP A 49 6.91 -2.76 -15.95
CA ASP A 49 7.19 -1.74 -14.94
C ASP A 49 6.07 -1.70 -13.90
N LEU A 50 6.43 -1.77 -12.62
CA LEU A 50 5.43 -1.83 -11.55
C LEU A 50 4.61 -0.55 -11.43
N ALA A 51 5.22 0.62 -11.70
CA ALA A 51 4.50 1.89 -11.67
C ALA A 51 3.44 1.95 -12.78
N GLU A 52 3.78 1.53 -13.99
CA GLU A 52 2.82 1.44 -15.10
C GLU A 52 1.71 0.45 -14.79
N TRP A 53 2.06 -0.70 -14.24
CA TRP A 53 1.08 -1.71 -13.87
C TRP A 53 0.14 -1.20 -12.77
N SER A 54 0.68 -0.54 -11.75
CA SER A 54 -0.12 0.05 -10.67
C SER A 54 -1.09 1.11 -11.22
N ASP A 55 -0.62 1.96 -12.13
CA ASP A 55 -1.48 2.97 -12.78
C ASP A 55 -2.60 2.32 -13.59
N ALA A 56 -2.30 1.22 -14.29
CA ALA A 56 -3.31 0.47 -15.06
C ALA A 56 -4.37 -0.12 -14.14
N VAL A 57 -3.98 -0.67 -12.98
CA VAL A 57 -4.92 -1.19 -11.99
C VAL A 57 -5.78 -0.05 -11.44
N ASP A 58 -5.18 1.10 -11.13
CA ASP A 58 -5.90 2.26 -10.60
C ASP A 58 -6.89 2.87 -11.61
N SER A 59 -6.73 2.60 -12.89
CA SER A 59 -7.65 3.09 -13.92
C SER A 59 -8.93 2.26 -14.06
N GLN A 60 -9.03 1.14 -13.34
CA GLN A 60 -10.17 0.23 -13.43
C GLN A 60 -11.30 0.60 -12.47
N GLY A 61 -12.51 0.28 -12.87
CA GLY A 61 -13.68 0.36 -11.98
C GLY A 61 -14.26 1.75 -11.76
N TRP A 62 -13.82 2.74 -12.54
CA TRP A 62 -14.33 4.11 -12.41
C TRP A 62 -15.66 4.27 -13.14
N SER A 63 -16.61 4.92 -12.50
CA SER A 63 -17.92 5.27 -13.08
C SER A 63 -18.44 6.55 -12.43
N ARG A 64 -19.43 7.18 -13.09
CA ARG A 64 -20.11 8.35 -12.52
C ARG A 64 -21.25 7.90 -11.62
N ASP A 65 -21.36 8.52 -10.45
CA ASP A 65 -22.48 8.30 -9.53
C ASP A 65 -23.70 9.17 -9.93
N ALA A 66 -24.75 9.12 -9.13
CA ALA A 66 -25.99 9.83 -9.38
C ALA A 66 -25.82 11.36 -9.40
N GLU A 67 -24.80 11.88 -8.72
CA GLU A 67 -24.46 13.31 -8.67
C GLU A 67 -23.50 13.73 -9.80
N GLY A 68 -23.11 12.80 -10.68
CA GLY A 68 -22.17 13.06 -11.77
C GLY A 68 -20.71 13.06 -11.38
N GLU A 69 -20.40 12.65 -10.15
CA GLU A 69 -19.02 12.55 -9.66
C GLU A 69 -18.39 11.21 -10.03
N TRP A 70 -17.10 11.25 -10.40
CA TRP A 70 -16.36 10.03 -10.69
C TRP A 70 -16.04 9.28 -9.41
N ARG A 71 -16.40 8.00 -9.37
CA ARG A 71 -16.10 7.10 -8.24
C ARG A 71 -15.58 5.79 -8.75
N GLN A 72 -14.64 5.21 -8.00
CA GLN A 72 -14.09 3.89 -8.25
C GLN A 72 -14.89 2.87 -7.43
N ALA A 73 -15.19 1.72 -8.01
CA ALA A 73 -15.81 0.61 -7.28
C ALA A 73 -14.92 0.21 -6.09
N GLU A 74 -15.52 -0.15 -4.97
CA GLU A 74 -14.80 -0.42 -3.71
C GLU A 74 -13.72 -1.50 -3.87
N ASP A 75 -14.04 -2.61 -4.54
CA ASP A 75 -13.08 -3.69 -4.77
C ASP A 75 -11.93 -3.26 -5.68
N ASP A 76 -12.23 -2.45 -6.70
CA ASP A 76 -11.20 -1.91 -7.60
C ASP A 76 -10.32 -0.90 -6.89
N PHE A 77 -10.88 -0.09 -6.00
CA PHE A 77 -10.11 0.83 -5.16
C PHE A 77 -9.13 0.06 -4.28
N ALA A 78 -9.60 -0.98 -3.60
CA ALA A 78 -8.75 -1.79 -2.72
C ALA A 78 -7.61 -2.45 -3.50
N ARG A 79 -7.89 -3.02 -4.67
CA ARG A 79 -6.85 -3.60 -5.54
C ARG A 79 -5.85 -2.54 -6.01
N ALA A 80 -6.31 -1.35 -6.37
CA ALA A 80 -5.45 -0.25 -6.79
C ALA A 80 -4.50 0.17 -5.67
N ARG A 81 -5.00 0.25 -4.43
CA ARG A 81 -4.17 0.58 -3.27
C ARG A 81 -3.15 -0.52 -2.97
N ALA A 82 -3.53 -1.78 -3.10
CA ALA A 82 -2.61 -2.91 -2.95
C ALA A 82 -1.52 -2.89 -4.03
N ALA A 83 -1.86 -2.58 -5.28
CA ALA A 83 -0.88 -2.46 -6.37
C ALA A 83 0.11 -1.32 -6.10
N ALA A 84 -0.38 -0.17 -5.62
CA ALA A 84 0.48 0.95 -5.24
C ALA A 84 1.41 0.57 -4.08
N ALA A 85 0.92 -0.18 -3.10
CA ALA A 85 1.73 -0.67 -1.98
C ALA A 85 2.87 -1.56 -2.46
N LEU A 86 2.61 -2.49 -3.38
CA LEU A 86 3.64 -3.36 -3.97
C LEU A 86 4.67 -2.54 -4.74
N CYS A 87 4.24 -1.54 -5.50
CA CYS A 87 5.14 -0.66 -6.24
C CYS A 87 6.10 0.07 -5.31
N HIS A 88 5.58 0.69 -4.24
CA HIS A 88 6.40 1.38 -3.26
C HIS A 88 7.33 0.41 -2.51
N ALA A 89 6.83 -0.76 -2.11
CA ALA A 89 7.62 -1.76 -1.41
C ALA A 89 8.82 -2.21 -2.24
N SER A 90 8.68 -2.29 -3.56
CA SER A 90 9.77 -2.68 -4.47
C SER A 90 10.91 -1.66 -4.50
N GLN A 91 10.66 -0.43 -4.03
CA GLN A 91 11.65 0.64 -3.99
C GLN A 91 12.42 0.69 -2.66
N THR A 92 12.07 -0.17 -1.72
CA THR A 92 12.78 -0.26 -0.43
C THR A 92 14.01 -1.17 -0.56
N PRO A 93 15.08 -0.88 0.19
CA PRO A 93 15.30 0.25 1.06
C PRO A 93 15.92 1.47 0.35
N SER A 94 16.06 1.45 -0.97
CA SER A 94 16.80 2.48 -1.71
C SER A 94 16.20 3.88 -1.61
N ARG A 95 14.86 3.98 -1.53
CA ARG A 95 14.16 5.25 -1.36
C ARG A 95 13.70 5.37 0.09
N THR A 96 14.07 6.47 0.77
CA THR A 96 13.88 6.61 2.22
C THR A 96 12.43 6.64 2.67
N ASP A 97 11.53 7.15 1.85
CA ASP A 97 10.09 7.26 2.18
C ASP A 97 9.24 6.15 1.57
N ALA A 98 9.83 5.26 0.78
CA ALA A 98 9.09 4.20 0.09
C ALA A 98 8.38 3.25 1.05
N ALA A 99 9.03 2.90 2.18
CA ALA A 99 8.42 2.02 3.17
C ALA A 99 7.15 2.64 3.78
N GLU A 100 7.20 3.93 4.11
CA GLU A 100 6.05 4.64 4.66
C GLU A 100 4.94 4.80 3.64
N ASP A 101 5.28 5.11 2.38
CA ASP A 101 4.30 5.21 1.28
C ASP A 101 3.62 3.87 1.05
N SER A 102 4.39 2.77 1.04
CA SER A 102 3.85 1.41 0.89
C SER A 102 2.88 1.08 2.02
N LEU A 103 3.26 1.37 3.26
CA LEU A 103 2.41 1.07 4.41
C LEU A 103 1.12 1.88 4.40
N TYR A 104 1.19 3.15 4.01
CA TYR A 104 0.00 4.00 3.85
C TYR A 104 -0.99 3.38 2.86
N GLU A 105 -0.51 2.95 1.69
CA GLU A 105 -1.36 2.32 0.68
C GLU A 105 -1.93 0.98 1.16
N SER A 106 -1.14 0.21 1.92
CA SER A 106 -1.60 -1.06 2.52
C SER A 106 -2.72 -0.83 3.52
N ILE A 107 -2.64 0.24 4.32
CA ILE A 107 -3.71 0.62 5.25
C ILE A 107 -5.00 0.92 4.48
N ALA A 108 -4.89 1.64 3.36
CA ALA A 108 -6.04 1.94 2.51
C ALA A 108 -6.68 0.68 1.93
N ALA A 109 -5.88 -0.34 1.64
CA ALA A 109 -6.36 -1.61 1.08
C ALA A 109 -6.92 -2.56 2.15
N LEU A 110 -6.25 -2.68 3.29
CA LEU A 110 -6.54 -3.69 4.33
C LEU A 110 -7.29 -3.15 5.55
N GLY A 111 -7.17 -1.86 5.82
CA GLY A 111 -7.61 -1.25 7.05
C GLY A 111 -6.48 -1.12 8.07
N LEU A 112 -6.62 -0.14 8.96
CA LEU A 112 -5.59 0.20 9.93
C LEU A 112 -5.29 -0.95 10.89
N ASP A 113 -6.32 -1.61 11.42
CA ASP A 113 -6.16 -2.66 12.44
C ASP A 113 -5.34 -3.83 11.92
N ALA A 114 -5.58 -4.26 10.67
CA ALA A 114 -4.85 -5.36 10.07
C ALA A 114 -3.36 -5.05 9.92
N VAL A 115 -3.01 -3.81 9.60
CA VAL A 115 -1.62 -3.38 9.43
C VAL A 115 -0.94 -3.22 10.80
N VAL A 116 -1.63 -2.65 11.77
CA VAL A 116 -1.08 -2.47 13.13
C VAL A 116 -0.75 -3.82 13.78
N GLU A 117 -1.58 -4.84 13.58
CA GLU A 117 -1.31 -6.19 14.08
C GLU A 117 0.02 -6.74 13.55
N GLN A 118 0.36 -6.44 12.30
CA GLN A 118 1.61 -6.91 11.71
C GLN A 118 2.84 -6.11 12.17
N LEU A 119 2.64 -4.83 12.52
CA LEU A 119 3.69 -3.99 13.07
C LEU A 119 4.12 -4.44 14.46
N ASP A 120 3.24 -5.09 15.19
CA ASP A 120 3.43 -5.39 16.61
C ASP A 120 3.18 -6.87 16.91
N PRO A 121 3.85 -7.79 16.18
CA PRO A 121 3.56 -9.22 16.30
C PRO A 121 4.03 -9.85 17.61
N GLY A 122 4.73 -9.11 18.44
CA GLY A 122 5.27 -9.60 19.71
C GLY A 122 4.43 -9.26 20.93
N MET A 123 3.30 -8.63 20.74
CA MET A 123 2.45 -8.19 21.85
C MET A 123 1.20 -8.98 22.00
#